data_2ab6bb00a53af584fecf4275c0d70e38
#
_entry.id   2ab6bb00a53af584fecf4275c0d70e38
#
_cell.length_a   1.000
_cell.length_b   1.000
_cell.length_c   1.000
_cell.angle_alpha   90.00
_cell.angle_beta   90.00
_cell.angle_gamma   90.00
#
_symmetry.space_group_name_H-M   'P 1'
#
loop_
_entity.id
_entity.type
_entity.pdbx_description
1 polymer ?
#
loop_
_entity_poly.entity_id
_entity_poly.type
_entity_poly.pdbx_seq_one_letter_code
_entity_poly.pdbx_strand_id
1 'polypeptide(L)'
;MYHLALTAAVIATAGLGQAGAGLLAMRRFVAAPLPPAGPRPPMTVLKPLCGDESMLEAALASFCAQDYPDLQLVCGVQDPADPAIAVVRRLQARFPDRDIALVIDPTQHGENRKVGNLINMLPMARHDVLVIADSDVHAAPDYLALIADTLALPRTGVVTALYTGLPANRSLAARLGATAINHSFLPGALLSRLLGRQDCLGATMALRRDTLAAIGGLEVLVHHLADDNILGRLVRARGLQVRLAPVVCATTVPEAGLDALLRHELRWARTILSLVPAEFAASAIQYPLAWAALAVALSGGAAWTLGFFALAWAGRAVLARGLDASLGLVQPGLATPAPIWLLPLRDLLSLAVVASSIISDRVEWRGHILHATREKSAGEAASAVAAQGRVTYATFGGASQ
;
A
#
# COMPACT_ATOMS: atom_id res chain seq x y z
N MET A 1 -20.41 11.14 -33.27
CA MET A 1 -19.73 9.83 -32.93
C MET A 1 -18.27 9.82 -33.36
N TYR A 2 -17.89 10.23 -34.61
CA TYR A 2 -16.49 10.24 -35.05
C TYR A 2 -15.55 11.05 -34.12
N HIS A 3 -15.92 12.28 -33.77
CA HIS A 3 -15.11 13.12 -32.87
C HIS A 3 -14.96 12.54 -31.49
N LEU A 4 -16.00 11.87 -30.95
CA LEU A 4 -15.89 11.17 -29.65
C LEU A 4 -14.95 9.96 -29.71
N ALA A 5 -15.01 9.19 -30.82
CA ALA A 5 -14.08 8.08 -31.05
C ALA A 5 -12.61 8.56 -31.13
N LEU A 6 -12.40 9.70 -31.84
CA LEU A 6 -11.09 10.33 -31.94
C LEU A 6 -10.58 10.81 -30.56
N THR A 7 -11.44 11.45 -29.76
CA THR A 7 -11.11 11.88 -28.39
C THR A 7 -10.71 10.68 -27.53
N ALA A 8 -11.47 9.58 -27.58
CA ALA A 8 -11.11 8.35 -26.85
C ALA A 8 -9.76 7.77 -27.30
N ALA A 9 -9.46 7.78 -28.59
CA ALA A 9 -8.15 7.36 -29.11
C ALA A 9 -7.00 8.26 -28.63
N VAL A 10 -7.22 9.59 -28.56
CA VAL A 10 -6.23 10.53 -28.00
C VAL A 10 -5.97 10.24 -26.52
N ILE A 11 -7.02 10.00 -25.72
CA ILE A 11 -6.88 9.63 -24.31
C ILE A 11 -6.12 8.29 -24.17
N ALA A 12 -6.44 7.30 -25.00
CA ALA A 12 -5.73 6.03 -25.03
C ALA A 12 -4.22 6.21 -25.34
N THR A 13 -3.90 7.10 -26.29
CA THR A 13 -2.50 7.42 -26.63
C THR A 13 -1.78 8.09 -25.46
N ALA A 14 -2.43 9.02 -24.76
CA ALA A 14 -1.89 9.64 -23.55
C ALA A 14 -1.67 8.60 -22.44
N GLY A 15 -2.59 7.64 -22.27
CA GLY A 15 -2.44 6.53 -21.33
C GLY A 15 -1.26 5.60 -21.65
N LEU A 16 -1.00 5.33 -22.93
CA LEU A 16 0.21 4.59 -23.34
C LEU A 16 1.48 5.40 -23.03
N GLY A 17 1.46 6.71 -23.26
CA GLY A 17 2.55 7.62 -22.87
C GLY A 17 2.80 7.58 -21.37
N GLN A 18 1.74 7.62 -20.55
CA GLN A 18 1.84 7.49 -19.09
C GLN A 18 2.42 6.13 -18.67
N ALA A 19 1.98 5.02 -19.28
CA ALA A 19 2.54 3.70 -19.02
C ALA A 19 4.04 3.61 -19.38
N GLY A 20 4.45 4.25 -20.50
CA GLY A 20 5.85 4.39 -20.87
C GLY A 20 6.67 5.20 -19.86
N ALA A 21 6.11 6.32 -19.38
CA ALA A 21 6.72 7.10 -18.31
C ALA A 21 6.84 6.31 -17.00
N GLY A 22 5.83 5.50 -16.67
CA GLY A 22 5.87 4.58 -15.53
C GLY A 22 6.97 3.52 -15.63
N LEU A 23 7.16 2.94 -16.81
CA LEU A 23 8.28 2.02 -17.06
C LEU A 23 9.65 2.73 -16.90
N LEU A 24 9.79 3.95 -17.42
CA LEU A 24 11.01 4.73 -17.24
C LEU A 24 11.26 5.07 -15.76
N ALA A 25 10.21 5.41 -15.02
CA ALA A 25 10.28 5.64 -13.58
C ALA A 25 10.76 4.38 -12.84
N MET A 26 10.22 3.21 -13.19
CA MET A 26 10.64 1.93 -12.61
C MET A 26 12.09 1.59 -12.94
N ARG A 27 12.53 1.78 -14.18
CA ARG A 27 13.93 1.57 -14.56
C ARG A 27 14.88 2.50 -13.81
N ARG A 28 14.49 3.78 -13.61
CA ARG A 28 15.26 4.72 -12.79
C ARG A 28 15.30 4.31 -11.33
N PHE A 29 14.19 3.81 -10.80
CA PHE A 29 14.13 3.30 -9.42
C PHE A 29 15.07 2.11 -9.22
N VAL A 30 15.07 1.15 -10.14
CA VAL A 30 15.96 -0.04 -10.10
C VAL A 30 17.44 0.35 -10.26
N ALA A 31 17.74 1.33 -11.11
CA ALA A 31 19.10 1.78 -11.37
C ALA A 31 19.59 2.82 -10.37
N ALA A 32 18.74 3.30 -9.45
CA ALA A 32 19.15 4.30 -8.47
C ALA A 32 20.20 3.73 -7.52
N PRO A 33 21.24 4.52 -7.14
CA PRO A 33 22.20 4.08 -6.15
C PRO A 33 21.52 3.80 -4.83
N LEU A 34 21.95 2.72 -4.17
CA LEU A 34 21.49 2.39 -2.83
C LEU A 34 21.98 3.47 -1.84
N PRO A 35 21.22 3.74 -0.78
CA PRO A 35 21.69 4.60 0.30
C PRO A 35 22.97 4.01 0.90
N PRO A 36 23.86 4.84 1.44
CA PRO A 36 25.05 4.33 2.14
C PRO A 36 24.64 3.34 3.23
N ALA A 37 25.35 2.22 3.31
CA ALA A 37 25.14 1.26 4.38
C ALA A 37 25.40 1.94 5.74
N GLY A 38 24.38 1.92 6.58
CA GLY A 38 24.39 2.57 7.89
C GLY A 38 24.44 1.58 9.06
N PRO A 39 24.29 2.09 10.28
CA PRO A 39 24.09 1.25 11.46
C PRO A 39 22.89 0.33 11.29
N ARG A 40 22.93 -0.82 11.94
CA ARG A 40 21.81 -1.76 12.03
C ARG A 40 21.17 -1.64 13.44
N PRO A 41 20.38 -0.59 13.69
CA PRO A 41 19.75 -0.44 15.00
C PRO A 41 18.78 -1.59 15.25
N PRO A 42 18.62 -2.03 16.49
CA PRO A 42 17.58 -3.00 16.84
C PRO A 42 16.21 -2.56 16.32
N MET A 43 15.43 -3.51 15.76
CA MET A 43 14.12 -3.22 15.17
C MET A 43 13.03 -4.12 15.72
N THR A 44 11.85 -3.55 15.92
CA THR A 44 10.61 -4.31 16.12
C THR A 44 9.71 -4.20 14.90
N VAL A 45 9.38 -5.33 14.29
CA VAL A 45 8.36 -5.43 13.26
C VAL A 45 7.02 -5.74 13.91
N LEU A 46 6.02 -4.90 13.63
CA LEU A 46 4.64 -5.06 14.10
C LEU A 46 3.79 -5.64 12.96
N LYS A 47 3.22 -6.82 13.18
CA LYS A 47 2.37 -7.56 12.25
C LYS A 47 0.96 -7.69 12.83
N PRO A 48 0.03 -6.75 12.53
CA PRO A 48 -1.37 -6.89 12.93
C PRO A 48 -2.03 -7.98 12.09
N LEU A 49 -2.53 -9.04 12.73
CA LEU A 49 -3.11 -10.22 12.10
C LEU A 49 -4.62 -10.26 12.32
N CYS A 50 -5.33 -10.91 11.39
CA CYS A 50 -6.77 -11.17 11.54
C CYS A 50 -7.22 -12.26 10.57
N GLY A 51 -7.58 -13.42 11.11
CA GLY A 51 -8.16 -14.52 10.36
C GLY A 51 -7.12 -15.41 9.64
N ASP A 52 -7.65 -16.39 8.91
CA ASP A 52 -6.87 -17.32 8.09
C ASP A 52 -6.59 -16.68 6.71
N GLU A 53 -5.57 -15.84 6.66
CA GLU A 53 -5.17 -15.20 5.41
C GLU A 53 -4.34 -16.15 4.55
N SER A 54 -4.62 -16.16 3.25
CA SER A 54 -3.85 -16.96 2.29
C SER A 54 -2.37 -16.61 2.33
N MET A 55 -1.50 -17.61 2.39
CA MET A 55 -0.04 -17.47 2.44
C MET A 55 0.50 -16.75 3.68
N LEU A 56 -0.30 -16.57 4.76
CA LEU A 56 0.10 -15.88 5.98
C LEU A 56 1.41 -16.43 6.57
N GLU A 57 1.54 -17.76 6.67
CA GLU A 57 2.75 -18.38 7.21
C GLU A 57 3.99 -18.06 6.38
N ALA A 58 3.88 -18.06 5.04
CA ALA A 58 4.98 -17.70 4.16
C ALA A 58 5.36 -16.22 4.28
N ALA A 59 4.36 -15.33 4.39
CA ALA A 59 4.56 -13.90 4.58
C ALA A 59 5.31 -13.64 5.90
N LEU A 60 4.85 -14.19 7.02
CA LEU A 60 5.49 -14.03 8.32
C LEU A 60 6.88 -14.68 8.35
N ALA A 61 7.06 -15.87 7.76
CA ALA A 61 8.35 -16.56 7.66
C ALA A 61 9.39 -15.72 6.93
N SER A 62 9.00 -14.90 5.94
CA SER A 62 9.91 -14.01 5.23
C SER A 62 10.53 -12.94 6.14
N PHE A 63 9.82 -12.53 7.20
CA PHE A 63 10.37 -11.63 8.23
C PHE A 63 11.24 -12.39 9.26
N CYS A 64 10.92 -13.64 9.56
CA CYS A 64 11.81 -14.47 10.40
C CYS A 64 13.14 -14.77 9.70
N ALA A 65 13.15 -14.81 8.36
CA ALA A 65 14.32 -15.10 7.53
C ALA A 65 15.13 -13.87 7.12
N GLN A 66 14.84 -12.68 7.68
CA GLN A 66 15.59 -11.47 7.37
C GLN A 66 17.06 -11.58 7.79
N ASP A 67 17.95 -11.08 6.94
CA ASP A 67 19.35 -10.87 7.26
C ASP A 67 19.51 -9.58 8.08
N TYR A 68 19.10 -9.65 9.35
CA TYR A 68 19.12 -8.52 10.26
C TYR A 68 19.52 -8.99 11.67
N PRO A 69 20.51 -8.31 12.31
CA PRO A 69 21.14 -8.86 13.52
C PRO A 69 20.22 -8.89 14.74
N ASP A 70 19.53 -7.81 15.04
CA ASP A 70 18.67 -7.67 16.21
C ASP A 70 17.26 -7.28 15.78
N LEU A 71 16.41 -8.29 15.69
CA LEU A 71 15.07 -8.21 15.16
C LEU A 71 14.07 -8.88 16.10
N GLN A 72 13.08 -8.10 16.52
CA GLN A 72 11.88 -8.60 17.17
C GLN A 72 10.70 -8.60 16.18
N LEU A 73 9.95 -9.69 16.13
CA LEU A 73 8.67 -9.79 15.43
C LEU A 73 7.54 -9.85 16.46
N VAL A 74 6.67 -8.85 16.48
CA VAL A 74 5.47 -8.83 17.30
C VAL A 74 4.28 -9.06 16.40
N CYS A 75 3.55 -10.15 16.63
CA CYS A 75 2.29 -10.49 15.96
C CYS A 75 1.12 -10.20 16.92
N GLY A 76 0.09 -9.53 16.45
CA GLY A 76 -1.07 -9.21 17.28
C GLY A 76 -2.38 -9.68 16.68
N VAL A 77 -3.27 -10.21 17.52
CA VAL A 77 -4.65 -10.57 17.19
C VAL A 77 -5.61 -10.00 18.24
N GLN A 78 -6.82 -9.65 17.82
CA GLN A 78 -7.86 -9.13 18.72
C GLN A 78 -8.86 -10.22 19.17
N ASP A 79 -8.90 -11.35 18.48
CA ASP A 79 -9.77 -12.47 18.85
C ASP A 79 -8.93 -13.62 19.42
N PRO A 80 -9.18 -14.07 20.67
CA PRO A 80 -8.46 -15.21 21.25
C PRO A 80 -8.71 -16.53 20.50
N ALA A 81 -9.73 -16.62 19.65
CA ALA A 81 -10.00 -17.75 18.77
C ALA A 81 -9.47 -17.57 17.34
N ASP A 82 -8.69 -16.51 17.05
CA ASP A 82 -8.18 -16.22 15.72
C ASP A 82 -7.24 -17.34 15.21
N PRO A 83 -7.50 -17.92 14.03
CA PRO A 83 -6.67 -18.99 13.45
C PRO A 83 -5.21 -18.57 13.19
N ALA A 84 -4.93 -17.28 13.03
CA ALA A 84 -3.55 -16.78 12.90
C ALA A 84 -2.67 -17.11 14.10
N ILE A 85 -3.25 -17.33 15.30
CA ILE A 85 -2.54 -17.75 16.50
C ILE A 85 -1.76 -19.06 16.26
N ALA A 86 -2.40 -20.03 15.61
CA ALA A 86 -1.78 -21.30 15.30
C ALA A 86 -0.61 -21.15 14.32
N VAL A 87 -0.72 -20.21 13.38
CA VAL A 87 0.38 -19.89 12.44
C VAL A 87 1.57 -19.31 13.17
N VAL A 88 1.36 -18.33 14.07
CA VAL A 88 2.44 -17.73 14.86
C VAL A 88 3.15 -18.78 15.75
N ARG A 89 2.39 -19.67 16.41
CA ARG A 89 2.96 -20.75 17.24
C ARG A 89 3.82 -21.71 16.41
N ARG A 90 3.41 -22.06 15.18
CA ARG A 90 4.26 -22.87 14.27
C ARG A 90 5.55 -22.15 13.90
N LEU A 91 5.49 -20.85 13.68
CA LEU A 91 6.68 -20.04 13.38
C LEU A 91 7.60 -19.93 14.58
N GLN A 92 7.10 -19.76 15.80
CA GLN A 92 7.91 -19.80 17.03
C GLN A 92 8.66 -21.14 17.18
N ALA A 93 8.00 -22.25 16.87
CA ALA A 93 8.63 -23.57 16.89
C ALA A 93 9.66 -23.76 15.75
N ARG A 94 9.40 -23.19 14.56
CA ARG A 94 10.27 -23.28 13.39
C ARG A 94 11.51 -22.38 13.47
N PHE A 95 11.40 -21.25 14.17
CA PHE A 95 12.46 -20.25 14.32
C PHE A 95 12.74 -19.97 15.80
N PRO A 96 13.26 -20.97 16.58
CA PRO A 96 13.39 -20.84 18.02
C PRO A 96 14.39 -19.76 18.46
N ASP A 97 15.34 -19.41 17.60
CA ASP A 97 16.35 -18.37 17.85
C ASP A 97 15.86 -16.96 17.50
N ARG A 98 14.66 -16.81 16.95
CA ARG A 98 14.06 -15.50 16.64
C ARG A 98 13.14 -15.04 17.76
N ASP A 99 13.24 -13.76 18.08
CA ASP A 99 12.31 -13.13 19.02
C ASP A 99 10.96 -12.91 18.37
N ILE A 100 10.04 -13.85 18.56
CA ILE A 100 8.68 -13.78 18.03
C ILE A 100 7.71 -13.71 19.22
N ALA A 101 7.09 -12.56 19.41
CA ALA A 101 6.05 -12.34 20.41
C ALA A 101 4.65 -12.42 19.79
N LEU A 102 3.72 -12.98 20.55
CA LEU A 102 2.28 -13.01 20.20
C LEU A 102 1.50 -12.23 21.24
N VAL A 103 0.78 -11.21 20.79
CA VAL A 103 -0.16 -10.41 21.60
C VAL A 103 -1.58 -10.83 21.24
N ILE A 104 -2.36 -11.20 22.25
CA ILE A 104 -3.78 -11.53 22.13
C ILE A 104 -4.53 -10.55 23.03
N ASP A 105 -5.11 -9.50 22.44
CA ASP A 105 -5.78 -8.44 23.21
C ASP A 105 -7.04 -7.97 22.46
N PRO A 106 -8.25 -8.21 23.01
CA PRO A 106 -9.52 -7.85 22.38
C PRO A 106 -9.88 -6.36 22.53
N THR A 107 -9.04 -5.56 23.21
CA THR A 107 -9.32 -4.14 23.44
C THR A 107 -9.47 -3.40 22.12
N GLN A 108 -10.53 -2.62 22.03
CA GLN A 108 -10.85 -1.79 20.86
C GLN A 108 -10.63 -0.33 21.19
N HIS A 109 -9.93 0.38 20.30
CA HIS A 109 -9.55 1.78 20.49
C HIS A 109 -10.28 2.74 19.55
N GLY A 110 -10.96 2.23 18.53
CA GLY A 110 -11.70 3.02 17.54
C GLY A 110 -12.11 2.19 16.32
N GLU A 111 -12.45 2.88 15.24
CA GLU A 111 -13.05 2.27 14.04
C GLU A 111 -12.02 1.48 13.21
N ASN A 112 -10.77 1.94 13.16
CA ASN A 112 -9.68 1.25 12.46
C ASN A 112 -9.13 0.13 13.34
N ARG A 113 -9.62 -1.09 13.13
CA ARG A 113 -9.21 -2.26 13.90
C ARG A 113 -7.73 -2.63 13.72
N LYS A 114 -7.14 -2.36 12.55
CA LYS A 114 -5.69 -2.54 12.33
C LYS A 114 -4.91 -1.65 13.29
N VAL A 115 -5.24 -0.37 13.34
CA VAL A 115 -4.58 0.58 14.24
C VAL A 115 -4.85 0.22 15.70
N GLY A 116 -6.09 -0.15 16.07
CA GLY A 116 -6.41 -0.63 17.41
C GLY A 116 -5.56 -1.83 17.83
N ASN A 117 -5.35 -2.79 16.93
CA ASN A 117 -4.46 -3.93 17.17
C ASN A 117 -2.99 -3.47 17.33
N LEU A 118 -2.51 -2.52 16.52
CA LEU A 118 -1.16 -1.94 16.67
C LEU A 118 -0.98 -1.24 18.02
N ILE A 119 -2.00 -0.56 18.55
CA ILE A 119 -1.96 0.05 19.89
C ILE A 119 -1.78 -1.04 20.95
N ASN A 120 -2.52 -2.15 20.86
CA ASN A 120 -2.39 -3.30 21.77
C ASN A 120 -1.00 -3.96 21.70
N MET A 121 -0.37 -3.95 20.53
CA MET A 121 0.95 -4.55 20.30
C MET A 121 2.11 -3.68 20.77
N LEU A 122 1.95 -2.35 20.74
CA LEU A 122 3.03 -1.38 20.96
C LEU A 122 3.74 -1.52 22.31
N PRO A 123 3.09 -1.88 23.44
CA PRO A 123 3.76 -2.12 24.72
C PRO A 123 4.73 -3.30 24.69
N MET A 124 4.52 -4.30 23.81
CA MET A 124 5.40 -5.47 23.67
C MET A 124 6.62 -5.16 22.78
N ALA A 125 6.56 -4.11 21.96
CA ALA A 125 7.69 -3.71 21.12
C ALA A 125 8.82 -3.15 21.97
N ARG A 126 10.04 -3.69 21.86
CA ARG A 126 11.18 -3.35 22.71
C ARG A 126 12.10 -2.28 22.13
N HIS A 127 12.12 -2.14 20.80
CA HIS A 127 13.12 -1.32 20.11
C HIS A 127 12.57 0.06 19.71
N ASP A 128 13.47 1.01 19.51
CA ASP A 128 13.12 2.38 19.09
C ASP A 128 12.75 2.49 17.63
N VAL A 129 13.23 1.58 16.79
CA VAL A 129 12.82 1.53 15.38
C VAL A 129 11.67 0.54 15.25
N LEU A 130 10.53 1.06 14.79
CA LEU A 130 9.31 0.32 14.56
C LEU A 130 9.08 0.18 13.06
N VAL A 131 8.75 -1.04 12.62
CA VAL A 131 8.34 -1.32 11.24
C VAL A 131 6.93 -1.90 11.29
N ILE A 132 5.94 -1.12 10.92
CA ILE A 132 4.56 -1.58 10.75
C ILE A 132 4.47 -2.18 9.35
N ALA A 133 4.14 -3.46 9.26
CA ALA A 133 3.97 -4.14 7.98
C ALA A 133 2.71 -5.00 7.99
N ASP A 134 1.91 -4.91 6.91
CA ASP A 134 0.69 -5.70 6.79
C ASP A 134 0.98 -7.21 6.85
N SER A 135 -0.01 -7.99 7.30
CA SER A 135 0.09 -9.44 7.52
C SER A 135 0.54 -10.20 6.28
N ASP A 136 0.10 -9.76 5.11
CA ASP A 136 0.23 -10.38 3.80
C ASP A 136 1.50 -9.95 3.03
N VAL A 137 2.38 -9.16 3.65
CA VAL A 137 3.62 -8.68 3.04
C VAL A 137 4.70 -9.74 3.10
N HIS A 138 5.27 -10.06 1.92
CA HIS A 138 6.44 -10.92 1.74
C HIS A 138 7.67 -10.06 1.45
N ALA A 139 8.73 -10.24 2.22
CA ALA A 139 9.95 -9.43 2.18
C ALA A 139 11.14 -10.24 1.67
N ALA A 140 12.02 -9.62 0.87
CA ALA A 140 13.32 -10.18 0.51
C ALA A 140 14.26 -10.17 1.73
N PRO A 141 15.32 -11.00 1.78
CA PRO A 141 16.20 -11.11 2.95
C PRO A 141 16.87 -9.80 3.40
N ASP A 142 17.15 -8.88 2.47
CA ASP A 142 17.80 -7.59 2.70
C ASP A 142 16.82 -6.42 2.97
N TYR A 143 15.53 -6.71 3.00
CA TYR A 143 14.46 -5.71 3.08
C TYR A 143 14.60 -4.78 4.30
N LEU A 144 14.82 -5.31 5.50
CA LEU A 144 14.98 -4.51 6.71
C LEU A 144 16.30 -3.70 6.71
N ALA A 145 17.34 -4.24 6.10
CA ALA A 145 18.61 -3.54 5.94
C ALA A 145 18.46 -2.27 5.09
N LEU A 146 17.77 -2.37 3.94
CA LEU A 146 17.51 -1.22 3.06
C LEU A 146 16.56 -0.20 3.70
N ILE A 147 15.61 -0.65 4.52
CA ILE A 147 14.77 0.23 5.33
C ILE A 147 15.61 1.00 6.35
N ALA A 148 16.52 0.31 7.07
CA ALA A 148 17.42 0.95 8.04
C ALA A 148 18.29 2.01 7.40
N ASP A 149 18.92 1.69 6.27
CA ASP A 149 19.77 2.61 5.51
C ASP A 149 19.01 3.87 5.07
N THR A 150 17.75 3.67 4.60
CA THR A 150 16.88 4.77 4.20
C THR A 150 16.44 5.62 5.41
N LEU A 151 16.15 4.99 6.55
CA LEU A 151 15.72 5.68 7.77
C LEU A 151 16.87 6.49 8.39
N ALA A 152 18.11 6.11 8.14
CA ALA A 152 19.31 6.83 8.59
C ALA A 152 19.57 8.13 7.83
N LEU A 153 18.95 8.33 6.66
CA LEU A 153 19.12 9.55 5.87
C LEU A 153 18.56 10.79 6.61
N PRO A 154 19.18 11.96 6.46
CA PRO A 154 18.76 13.18 7.17
C PRO A 154 17.32 13.54 6.91
N ARG A 155 16.63 14.02 7.96
CA ARG A 155 15.24 14.47 7.93
C ARG A 155 14.22 13.37 7.56
N THR A 156 14.57 12.11 7.60
CA THR A 156 13.64 11.00 7.39
C THR A 156 12.78 10.82 8.63
N GLY A 157 11.47 11.01 8.49
CA GLY A 157 10.50 10.77 9.57
C GLY A 157 9.85 9.40 9.44
N VAL A 158 9.54 8.96 8.22
CA VAL A 158 9.02 7.62 7.95
C VAL A 158 9.57 7.11 6.62
N VAL A 159 9.85 5.81 6.59
CA VAL A 159 10.21 5.08 5.38
C VAL A 159 9.05 4.20 4.98
N THR A 160 8.72 4.20 3.70
CA THR A 160 7.74 3.30 3.10
C THR A 160 8.37 2.51 1.95
N ALA A 161 7.74 1.44 1.50
CA ALA A 161 8.21 0.62 0.38
C ALA A 161 7.13 0.47 -0.68
N LEU A 162 7.56 0.30 -1.93
CA LEU A 162 6.68 -0.16 -3.01
C LEU A 162 6.32 -1.63 -2.78
N TYR A 163 5.20 -2.04 -3.36
CA TYR A 163 4.79 -3.43 -3.33
C TYR A 163 4.21 -3.90 -4.67
N THR A 164 4.37 -5.21 -4.92
CA THR A 164 3.75 -5.93 -6.03
C THR A 164 2.63 -6.81 -5.53
N GLY A 165 1.71 -7.18 -6.40
CA GLY A 165 0.69 -8.20 -6.12
C GLY A 165 1.23 -9.60 -6.42
N LEU A 166 1.15 -10.49 -5.43
CA LEU A 166 1.50 -11.90 -5.53
C LEU A 166 0.20 -12.72 -5.50
N PRO A 167 -0.22 -13.35 -6.61
CA PRO A 167 -1.45 -14.15 -6.63
C PRO A 167 -1.34 -15.35 -5.68
N ALA A 168 -2.25 -15.46 -4.70
CA ALA A 168 -2.29 -16.61 -3.77
C ALA A 168 -2.76 -17.90 -4.45
N ASN A 169 -3.44 -17.78 -5.57
CA ASN A 169 -4.03 -18.88 -6.31
C ASN A 169 -4.02 -18.61 -7.83
N ARG A 170 -4.43 -19.60 -8.62
CA ARG A 170 -4.44 -19.51 -10.09
C ARG A 170 -5.74 -18.91 -10.65
N SER A 171 -6.63 -18.37 -9.84
CA SER A 171 -7.89 -17.78 -10.30
C SER A 171 -7.66 -16.58 -11.22
N LEU A 172 -8.65 -16.31 -12.06
CA LEU A 172 -8.67 -15.12 -12.91
C LEU A 172 -8.65 -13.85 -12.04
N ALA A 173 -9.38 -13.86 -10.92
CA ALA A 173 -9.47 -12.73 -10.01
C ALA A 173 -8.11 -12.38 -9.39
N ALA A 174 -7.39 -13.36 -8.82
CA ALA A 174 -6.07 -13.12 -8.24
C ALA A 174 -5.07 -12.60 -9.29
N ARG A 175 -5.11 -13.12 -10.52
CA ARG A 175 -4.24 -12.65 -11.62
C ARG A 175 -4.59 -11.23 -12.07
N LEU A 176 -5.88 -10.89 -12.15
CA LEU A 176 -6.31 -9.53 -12.47
C LEU A 176 -5.95 -8.55 -11.37
N GLY A 177 -6.13 -8.89 -10.08
CA GLY A 177 -5.74 -8.07 -8.96
C GLY A 177 -4.24 -7.80 -8.92
N ALA A 178 -3.42 -8.85 -9.06
CA ALA A 178 -1.96 -8.70 -9.13
C ALA A 178 -1.54 -7.82 -10.32
N THR A 179 -2.19 -7.98 -11.48
CA THR A 179 -1.92 -7.14 -12.67
C THR A 179 -2.27 -5.66 -12.39
N ALA A 180 -3.36 -5.37 -11.65
CA ALA A 180 -3.71 -4.00 -11.28
C ALA A 180 -2.62 -3.36 -10.41
N ILE A 181 -2.13 -4.08 -9.41
CA ILE A 181 -1.05 -3.59 -8.54
C ILE A 181 0.23 -3.39 -9.34
N ASN A 182 0.67 -4.40 -10.09
CA ASN A 182 1.97 -4.41 -10.76
C ASN A 182 2.05 -3.44 -11.94
N HIS A 183 0.96 -3.27 -12.69
CA HIS A 183 0.98 -2.55 -13.97
C HIS A 183 0.20 -1.23 -14.00
N SER A 184 -0.47 -0.87 -12.89
CA SER A 184 -1.17 0.41 -12.75
C SER A 184 -0.79 1.12 -11.48
N PHE A 185 -1.00 0.51 -10.31
CA PHE A 185 -0.70 1.15 -9.02
C PHE A 185 0.80 1.47 -8.85
N LEU A 186 1.67 0.47 -8.99
CA LEU A 186 3.11 0.62 -8.73
C LEU A 186 3.76 1.68 -9.64
N PRO A 187 3.62 1.63 -10.99
CA PRO A 187 4.16 2.69 -11.84
C PRO A 187 3.49 4.05 -11.59
N GLY A 188 2.21 4.09 -11.22
CA GLY A 188 1.51 5.31 -10.82
C GLY A 188 2.08 5.93 -9.54
N ALA A 189 2.38 5.11 -8.54
CA ALA A 189 3.02 5.55 -7.30
C ALA A 189 4.42 6.15 -7.56
N LEU A 190 5.21 5.54 -8.44
CA LEU A 190 6.51 6.09 -8.84
C LEU A 190 6.38 7.41 -9.60
N LEU A 191 5.43 7.52 -10.53
CA LEU A 191 5.17 8.78 -11.24
C LEU A 191 4.75 9.89 -10.28
N SER A 192 3.88 9.58 -9.33
CA SER A 192 3.45 10.53 -8.30
C SER A 192 4.64 11.03 -7.45
N ARG A 193 5.60 10.15 -7.13
CA ARG A 193 6.87 10.53 -6.49
C ARG A 193 7.71 11.46 -7.34
N LEU A 194 7.84 11.21 -8.64
CA LEU A 194 8.57 12.09 -9.56
C LEU A 194 7.91 13.48 -9.67
N LEU A 195 6.61 13.57 -9.46
CA LEU A 195 5.85 14.83 -9.38
C LEU A 195 5.93 15.51 -7.99
N GLY A 196 6.79 15.00 -7.10
CA GLY A 196 7.05 15.61 -5.78
C GLY A 196 6.14 15.14 -4.65
N ARG A 197 5.21 14.21 -4.89
CA ARG A 197 4.38 13.66 -3.81
C ARG A 197 5.21 12.79 -2.88
N GLN A 198 4.85 12.84 -1.59
CA GLN A 198 5.47 12.04 -0.54
C GLN A 198 4.38 11.25 0.20
N ASP A 199 3.65 10.41 -0.54
CA ASP A 199 2.63 9.55 0.05
C ASP A 199 3.30 8.41 0.83
N CYS A 200 2.76 8.06 1.99
CA CYS A 200 3.13 6.87 2.73
C CYS A 200 2.25 5.71 2.24
N LEU A 201 2.85 4.55 1.99
CA LEU A 201 2.17 3.36 1.51
C LEU A 201 2.01 2.36 2.68
N GLY A 202 0.79 1.92 2.93
CA GLY A 202 0.41 1.18 4.14
C GLY A 202 1.02 -0.21 4.28
N ALA A 203 1.48 -0.83 3.18
CA ALA A 203 2.12 -2.15 3.25
C ALA A 203 3.38 -2.15 4.12
N THR A 204 4.06 -0.97 4.23
CA THR A 204 5.25 -0.80 5.05
C THR A 204 5.39 0.64 5.53
N MET A 205 5.47 0.81 6.84
CA MET A 205 5.72 2.09 7.48
C MET A 205 6.78 1.91 8.58
N ALA A 206 8.00 2.39 8.33
CA ALA A 206 9.11 2.28 9.30
C ALA A 206 9.46 3.67 9.83
N LEU A 207 9.48 3.82 11.16
CA LEU A 207 9.73 5.10 11.83
C LEU A 207 10.35 4.87 13.20
N ARG A 208 10.86 5.94 13.82
CA ARG A 208 11.35 5.91 15.20
C ARG A 208 10.21 6.19 16.19
N ARG A 209 10.34 5.69 17.41
CA ARG A 209 9.38 5.96 18.49
C ARG A 209 9.23 7.45 18.80
N ASP A 210 10.32 8.19 18.76
CA ASP A 210 10.28 9.65 18.97
C ASP A 210 9.46 10.35 17.88
N THR A 211 9.59 9.92 16.64
CA THR A 211 8.77 10.42 15.53
C THR A 211 7.30 10.04 15.72
N LEU A 212 7.02 8.79 16.11
CA LEU A 212 5.65 8.33 16.42
C LEU A 212 5.05 9.16 17.57
N ALA A 213 5.79 9.37 18.65
CA ALA A 213 5.35 10.20 19.77
C ALA A 213 5.11 11.66 19.34
N ALA A 214 6.02 12.21 18.51
CA ALA A 214 5.90 13.59 18.03
C ALA A 214 4.68 13.84 17.16
N ILE A 215 4.16 12.83 16.45
CA ILE A 215 2.93 12.94 15.65
C ILE A 215 1.65 12.70 16.47
N GLY A 216 1.76 12.27 17.74
CA GLY A 216 0.63 12.01 18.64
C GLY A 216 0.32 10.54 18.87
N GLY A 217 1.26 9.63 18.57
CA GLY A 217 1.07 8.19 18.76
C GLY A 217 0.25 7.52 17.66
N LEU A 218 -0.10 6.26 17.88
CA LEU A 218 -1.02 5.51 17.00
C LEU A 218 -2.49 5.94 17.21
N GLU A 219 -2.81 6.52 18.35
CA GLU A 219 -4.15 6.92 18.77
C GLU A 219 -4.76 7.94 17.81
N VAL A 220 -3.94 8.82 17.22
CA VAL A 220 -4.41 9.82 16.25
C VAL A 220 -4.83 9.21 14.91
N LEU A 221 -4.50 7.94 14.66
CA LEU A 221 -4.79 7.23 13.41
C LEU A 221 -6.04 6.34 13.52
N VAL A 222 -6.52 6.06 14.73
CA VAL A 222 -7.50 5.00 15.00
C VAL A 222 -8.88 5.24 14.39
N HIS A 223 -9.21 6.49 14.04
CA HIS A 223 -10.47 6.88 13.40
C HIS A 223 -10.34 7.11 11.88
N HIS A 224 -9.18 6.83 11.31
CA HIS A 224 -8.91 7.05 9.90
C HIS A 224 -8.80 5.72 9.13
N LEU A 225 -9.52 5.62 8.01
CA LEU A 225 -9.45 4.43 7.14
C LEU A 225 -8.08 4.33 6.43
N ALA A 226 -7.52 5.49 6.05
CA ALA A 226 -6.21 5.59 5.40
C ALA A 226 -5.14 6.02 6.43
N ASP A 227 -4.88 5.16 7.41
CA ASP A 227 -3.91 5.38 8.49
C ASP A 227 -2.51 5.75 7.95
N ASP A 228 -2.09 5.14 6.86
CA ASP A 228 -0.83 5.40 6.18
C ASP A 228 -0.73 6.83 5.61
N ASN A 229 -1.78 7.28 4.92
CA ASN A 229 -1.81 8.63 4.37
C ASN A 229 -1.77 9.68 5.48
N ILE A 230 -2.56 9.49 6.55
CA ILE A 230 -2.58 10.39 7.70
C ILE A 230 -1.23 10.42 8.40
N LEU A 231 -0.62 9.25 8.67
CA LEU A 231 0.72 9.16 9.26
C LEU A 231 1.73 9.94 8.41
N GLY A 232 1.74 9.73 7.10
CA GLY A 232 2.62 10.45 6.18
C GLY A 232 2.40 11.97 6.20
N ARG A 233 1.14 12.43 6.28
CA ARG A 233 0.78 13.86 6.40
C ARG A 233 1.27 14.48 7.71
N LEU A 234 1.06 13.79 8.84
CA LEU A 234 1.49 14.24 10.17
C LEU A 234 3.03 14.34 10.25
N VAL A 235 3.74 13.36 9.70
CA VAL A 235 5.21 13.38 9.61
C VAL A 235 5.70 14.59 8.81
N ARG A 236 5.09 14.85 7.63
CA ARG A 236 5.45 16.01 6.81
C ARG A 236 5.12 17.34 7.48
N ALA A 237 4.03 17.41 8.23
CA ALA A 237 3.66 18.59 9.02
C ALA A 237 4.71 18.94 10.10
N ARG A 238 5.54 17.98 10.53
CA ARG A 238 6.71 18.18 11.42
C ARG A 238 7.98 18.58 10.67
N GLY A 239 7.91 18.85 9.36
CA GLY A 239 9.06 19.20 8.53
C GLY A 239 9.96 18.01 8.19
N LEU A 240 9.53 16.77 8.48
CA LEU A 240 10.22 15.54 8.14
C LEU A 240 9.76 15.01 6.78
N GLN A 241 10.53 14.05 6.23
CA GLN A 241 10.26 13.47 4.91
C GLN A 241 9.68 12.06 5.03
N VAL A 242 8.76 11.74 4.13
CA VAL A 242 8.35 10.37 3.83
C VAL A 242 9.25 9.85 2.70
N ARG A 243 10.16 8.93 3.01
CA ARG A 243 11.09 8.39 2.02
C ARG A 243 10.63 7.01 1.52
N LEU A 244 10.90 6.78 0.25
CA LEU A 244 10.70 5.47 -0.38
C LEU A 244 12.01 4.69 -0.27
N ALA A 245 11.96 3.50 0.36
CA ALA A 245 13.10 2.60 0.38
C ALA A 245 13.35 2.02 -1.03
N PRO A 246 14.61 1.76 -1.42
CA PRO A 246 14.95 1.17 -2.71
C PRO A 246 14.69 -0.35 -2.73
N VAL A 247 13.53 -0.75 -2.24
CA VAL A 247 13.09 -2.14 -2.15
C VAL A 247 11.61 -2.23 -2.54
N VAL A 248 11.24 -3.37 -3.08
CA VAL A 248 9.85 -3.70 -3.40
C VAL A 248 9.49 -4.95 -2.60
N CYS A 249 8.41 -4.94 -1.83
CA CYS A 249 7.86 -6.14 -1.22
C CYS A 249 6.72 -6.71 -2.08
N ALA A 250 6.24 -7.91 -1.77
CA ALA A 250 5.05 -8.45 -2.41
C ALA A 250 3.89 -8.50 -1.40
N THR A 251 2.67 -8.19 -1.83
CA THR A 251 1.45 -8.38 -1.04
C THR A 251 0.62 -9.50 -1.65
N THR A 252 0.05 -10.35 -0.82
CA THR A 252 -0.78 -11.47 -1.27
C THR A 252 -2.07 -10.95 -1.88
N VAL A 253 -2.46 -11.49 -3.04
CA VAL A 253 -3.75 -11.23 -3.70
C VAL A 253 -4.60 -12.50 -3.57
N PRO A 254 -5.48 -12.58 -2.53
CA PRO A 254 -6.16 -13.82 -2.15
C PRO A 254 -7.45 -14.08 -2.94
N GLU A 255 -8.00 -13.12 -3.66
CA GLU A 255 -9.34 -13.15 -4.25
C GLU A 255 -9.50 -14.33 -5.21
N ALA A 256 -10.39 -15.26 -4.85
CA ALA A 256 -10.72 -16.41 -5.69
C ALA A 256 -11.80 -16.09 -6.73
N GLY A 257 -12.64 -15.07 -6.50
CA GLY A 257 -13.75 -14.66 -7.34
C GLY A 257 -13.72 -13.17 -7.71
N LEU A 258 -14.34 -12.82 -8.85
CA LEU A 258 -14.40 -11.43 -9.35
C LEU A 258 -15.20 -10.51 -8.42
N ASP A 259 -16.20 -11.01 -7.73
CA ASP A 259 -17.01 -10.26 -6.77
C ASP A 259 -16.18 -9.79 -5.56
N ALA A 260 -15.31 -10.67 -5.03
CA ALA A 260 -14.40 -10.33 -3.95
C ALA A 260 -13.35 -9.29 -4.42
N LEU A 261 -12.79 -9.48 -5.63
CA LEU A 261 -11.87 -8.55 -6.26
C LEU A 261 -12.50 -7.16 -6.42
N LEU A 262 -13.72 -7.10 -6.95
CA LEU A 262 -14.43 -5.84 -7.17
C LEU A 262 -14.72 -5.11 -5.85
N ARG A 263 -15.17 -5.82 -4.81
CA ARG A 263 -15.37 -5.21 -3.48
C ARG A 263 -14.07 -4.63 -2.93
N HIS A 264 -12.96 -5.36 -3.07
CA HIS A 264 -11.64 -4.92 -2.63
C HIS A 264 -11.19 -3.65 -3.41
N GLU A 265 -11.25 -3.69 -4.73
CA GLU A 265 -10.83 -2.57 -5.58
C GLU A 265 -11.73 -1.34 -5.39
N LEU A 266 -13.04 -1.51 -5.25
CA LEU A 266 -13.97 -0.42 -4.95
C LEU A 266 -13.67 0.22 -3.58
N ARG A 267 -13.31 -0.58 -2.59
CA ARG A 267 -12.89 -0.05 -1.29
C ARG A 267 -11.68 0.87 -1.43
N TRP A 268 -10.63 0.42 -2.14
CA TRP A 268 -9.43 1.23 -2.40
C TRP A 268 -9.75 2.48 -3.23
N ALA A 269 -10.51 2.32 -4.30
CA ALA A 269 -10.88 3.42 -5.18
C ALA A 269 -11.63 4.52 -4.42
N ARG A 270 -12.61 4.16 -3.60
CA ARG A 270 -13.38 5.11 -2.78
C ARG A 270 -12.51 5.80 -1.72
N THR A 271 -11.60 5.06 -1.09
CA THR A 271 -10.63 5.64 -0.14
C THR A 271 -9.74 6.67 -0.84
N ILE A 272 -9.17 6.34 -2.00
CA ILE A 272 -8.31 7.25 -2.75
C ILE A 272 -9.12 8.46 -3.27
N LEU A 273 -10.34 8.24 -3.77
CA LEU A 273 -11.24 9.31 -4.21
C LEU A 273 -11.53 10.32 -3.07
N SER A 274 -11.72 9.83 -1.84
CA SER A 274 -11.98 10.73 -0.69
C SER A 274 -10.76 11.59 -0.32
N LEU A 275 -9.55 11.07 -0.53
CA LEU A 275 -8.28 11.74 -0.20
C LEU A 275 -7.82 12.73 -1.27
N VAL A 276 -7.91 12.34 -2.54
CA VAL A 276 -7.30 13.05 -3.69
C VAL A 276 -8.22 12.98 -4.92
N PRO A 277 -9.41 13.62 -4.88
CA PRO A 277 -10.46 13.43 -5.90
C PRO A 277 -10.04 13.85 -7.32
N ALA A 278 -9.28 14.92 -7.48
CA ALA A 278 -8.86 15.41 -8.79
C ALA A 278 -7.82 14.49 -9.42
N GLU A 279 -6.81 14.07 -8.64
CA GLU A 279 -5.77 13.15 -9.08
C GLU A 279 -6.34 11.76 -9.35
N PHE A 280 -7.31 11.33 -8.55
CA PHE A 280 -8.02 10.07 -8.77
C PHE A 280 -8.81 10.10 -10.10
N ALA A 281 -9.55 11.16 -10.38
CA ALA A 281 -10.25 11.31 -11.65
C ALA A 281 -9.27 11.32 -12.85
N ALA A 282 -8.14 12.05 -12.71
CA ALA A 282 -7.10 12.09 -13.73
C ALA A 282 -6.44 10.70 -13.95
N SER A 283 -6.43 9.84 -12.94
CA SER A 283 -5.87 8.50 -13.06
C SER A 283 -6.61 7.59 -14.04
N ALA A 284 -7.85 7.91 -14.43
CA ALA A 284 -8.60 7.20 -15.47
C ALA A 284 -7.86 7.12 -16.81
N ILE A 285 -6.96 8.06 -17.09
CA ILE A 285 -6.13 8.08 -18.32
C ILE A 285 -5.22 6.84 -18.38
N GLN A 286 -4.80 6.28 -17.27
CA GLN A 286 -3.85 5.17 -17.20
C GLN A 286 -4.37 3.82 -17.72
N TYR A 287 -5.61 3.75 -18.21
CA TYR A 287 -6.24 2.54 -18.73
C TYR A 287 -6.43 2.63 -20.26
N PRO A 288 -5.34 2.63 -21.06
CA PRO A 288 -5.36 2.92 -22.48
C PRO A 288 -6.23 1.98 -23.30
N LEU A 289 -6.29 0.69 -22.93
CA LEU A 289 -7.07 -0.29 -23.69
C LEU A 289 -8.57 -0.15 -23.46
N ALA A 290 -9.00 0.37 -22.31
CA ALA A 290 -10.40 0.71 -22.09
C ALA A 290 -10.84 1.89 -22.98
N TRP A 291 -10.02 2.92 -23.08
CA TRP A 291 -10.29 4.06 -23.97
C TRP A 291 -10.23 3.68 -25.44
N ALA A 292 -9.28 2.81 -25.84
CA ALA A 292 -9.21 2.28 -27.20
C ALA A 292 -10.44 1.42 -27.56
N ALA A 293 -10.93 0.60 -26.61
CA ALA A 293 -12.16 -0.18 -26.77
C ALA A 293 -13.40 0.74 -26.90
N LEU A 294 -13.45 1.83 -26.12
CA LEU A 294 -14.48 2.84 -26.23
C LEU A 294 -14.45 3.51 -27.62
N ALA A 295 -13.28 3.81 -28.19
CA ALA A 295 -13.17 4.34 -29.55
C ALA A 295 -13.75 3.38 -30.59
N VAL A 296 -13.49 2.06 -30.45
CA VAL A 296 -14.09 1.02 -31.30
C VAL A 296 -15.63 1.05 -31.20
N ALA A 297 -16.17 1.05 -29.99
CA ALA A 297 -17.61 1.09 -29.76
C ALA A 297 -18.27 2.34 -30.34
N LEU A 298 -17.70 3.53 -30.09
CA LEU A 298 -18.21 4.81 -30.57
C LEU A 298 -18.17 4.99 -32.09
N SER A 299 -17.23 4.29 -32.75
CA SER A 299 -17.09 4.31 -34.23
C SER A 299 -17.95 3.28 -34.95
N GLY A 300 -18.64 2.39 -34.20
CA GLY A 300 -19.35 1.24 -34.78
C GLY A 300 -18.41 0.20 -35.37
N GLY A 301 -17.19 0.08 -34.84
CA GLY A 301 -16.20 -0.92 -35.32
C GLY A 301 -15.46 -0.49 -36.59
N ALA A 302 -15.28 0.80 -36.84
CA ALA A 302 -14.54 1.29 -37.99
C ALA A 302 -13.12 0.68 -38.06
N ALA A 303 -12.64 0.35 -39.26
CA ALA A 303 -11.36 -0.33 -39.47
C ALA A 303 -10.18 0.37 -38.80
N TRP A 304 -10.15 1.71 -38.81
CA TRP A 304 -9.08 2.48 -38.19
C TRP A 304 -9.05 2.32 -36.66
N THR A 305 -10.22 2.24 -35.99
CA THR A 305 -10.28 2.05 -34.53
C THR A 305 -9.92 0.63 -34.13
N LEU A 306 -10.27 -0.37 -34.93
CA LEU A 306 -9.84 -1.77 -34.73
C LEU A 306 -8.32 -1.89 -34.88
N GLY A 307 -7.74 -1.29 -35.92
CA GLY A 307 -6.29 -1.21 -36.09
C GLY A 307 -5.59 -0.47 -34.95
N PHE A 308 -6.16 0.67 -34.51
CA PHE A 308 -5.66 1.42 -33.36
C PHE A 308 -5.70 0.59 -32.07
N PHE A 309 -6.80 -0.12 -31.79
CA PHE A 309 -6.90 -0.99 -30.62
C PHE A 309 -5.84 -2.09 -30.61
N ALA A 310 -5.61 -2.75 -31.75
CA ALA A 310 -4.58 -3.78 -31.88
C ALA A 310 -3.17 -3.21 -31.61
N LEU A 311 -2.85 -2.03 -32.16
CA LEU A 311 -1.58 -1.34 -31.94
C LEU A 311 -1.42 -0.91 -30.47
N ALA A 312 -2.48 -0.36 -29.87
CA ALA A 312 -2.49 0.03 -28.46
C ALA A 312 -2.27 -1.18 -27.54
N TRP A 313 -2.88 -2.32 -27.85
CA TRP A 313 -2.69 -3.55 -27.10
C TRP A 313 -1.25 -4.07 -27.23
N ALA A 314 -0.70 -4.11 -28.44
CA ALA A 314 0.70 -4.49 -28.66
C ALA A 314 1.66 -3.57 -27.90
N GLY A 315 1.47 -2.25 -27.98
CA GLY A 315 2.26 -1.27 -27.22
C GLY A 315 2.16 -1.49 -25.71
N ARG A 316 0.94 -1.66 -25.18
CA ARG A 316 0.70 -1.93 -23.75
C ARG A 316 1.35 -3.24 -23.30
N ALA A 317 1.33 -4.29 -24.14
CA ALA A 317 1.98 -5.57 -23.88
C ALA A 317 3.51 -5.44 -23.81
N VAL A 318 4.12 -4.68 -24.71
CA VAL A 318 5.57 -4.40 -24.67
C VAL A 318 5.95 -3.66 -23.40
N LEU A 319 5.19 -2.64 -23.03
CA LEU A 319 5.43 -1.87 -21.78
C LEU A 319 5.25 -2.75 -20.53
N ALA A 320 4.23 -3.62 -20.52
CA ALA A 320 4.02 -4.57 -19.43
C ALA A 320 5.19 -5.55 -19.28
N ARG A 321 5.69 -6.11 -20.38
CA ARG A 321 6.87 -6.98 -20.36
C ARG A 321 8.13 -6.25 -19.86
N GLY A 322 8.33 -5.00 -20.28
CA GLY A 322 9.42 -4.17 -19.79
C GLY A 322 9.34 -3.92 -18.27
N LEU A 323 8.14 -3.73 -17.76
CA LEU A 323 7.90 -3.56 -16.32
C LEU A 323 8.13 -4.87 -15.55
N ASP A 324 7.60 -6.01 -16.04
CA ASP A 324 7.84 -7.33 -15.46
C ASP A 324 9.34 -7.64 -15.37
N ALA A 325 10.11 -7.35 -16.43
CA ALA A 325 11.55 -7.53 -16.43
C ALA A 325 12.25 -6.67 -15.37
N SER A 326 11.81 -5.41 -15.21
CA SER A 326 12.36 -4.52 -14.17
C SER A 326 12.02 -5.00 -12.76
N LEU A 327 10.80 -5.50 -12.53
CA LEU A 327 10.38 -6.09 -11.26
C LEU A 327 11.14 -7.36 -10.92
N GLY A 328 11.42 -8.20 -11.91
CA GLY A 328 12.22 -9.42 -11.73
C GLY A 328 13.64 -9.15 -11.21
N LEU A 329 14.20 -7.95 -11.46
CA LEU A 329 15.51 -7.55 -10.94
C LEU A 329 15.49 -7.20 -9.44
N VAL A 330 14.39 -6.63 -8.93
CA VAL A 330 14.26 -6.20 -7.53
C VAL A 330 13.50 -7.21 -6.65
N GLN A 331 12.82 -8.15 -7.25
CA GLN A 331 12.07 -9.22 -6.56
C GLN A 331 12.26 -10.58 -7.25
N PRO A 332 13.45 -11.16 -7.23
CA PRO A 332 13.68 -12.46 -7.83
C PRO A 332 12.79 -13.52 -7.14
N GLY A 333 12.02 -14.25 -7.95
CA GLY A 333 11.14 -15.33 -7.48
C GLY A 333 9.75 -14.91 -6.98
N LEU A 334 9.48 -13.62 -6.78
CA LEU A 334 8.16 -13.11 -6.37
C LEU A 334 7.43 -12.36 -7.49
N ALA A 335 8.13 -11.88 -8.51
CA ALA A 335 7.52 -11.18 -9.63
C ALA A 335 6.72 -12.15 -10.52
N THR A 336 5.43 -11.89 -10.68
CA THR A 336 4.55 -12.67 -11.55
C THR A 336 4.30 -11.90 -12.86
N PRO A 337 4.76 -12.41 -14.03
CA PRO A 337 4.56 -11.73 -15.29
C PRO A 337 3.08 -11.56 -15.64
N ALA A 338 2.72 -10.39 -16.18
CA ALA A 338 1.36 -10.12 -16.59
C ALA A 338 0.93 -11.05 -17.74
N PRO A 339 -0.26 -11.64 -17.65
CA PRO A 339 -0.88 -12.30 -18.78
C PRO A 339 -1.35 -11.24 -19.78
N ILE A 340 -0.53 -10.96 -20.81
CA ILE A 340 -0.76 -9.87 -21.78
C ILE A 340 -2.14 -9.92 -22.46
N TRP A 341 -2.73 -11.11 -22.58
CA TRP A 341 -4.07 -11.32 -23.13
C TRP A 341 -5.17 -10.85 -22.19
N LEU A 342 -4.89 -10.68 -20.89
CA LEU A 342 -5.82 -10.13 -19.90
C LEU A 342 -5.78 -8.59 -19.80
N LEU A 343 -4.79 -7.92 -20.38
CA LEU A 343 -4.65 -6.47 -20.28
C LEU A 343 -5.89 -5.68 -20.74
N PRO A 344 -6.57 -6.03 -21.86
CA PRO A 344 -7.81 -5.33 -22.23
C PRO A 344 -8.90 -5.47 -21.17
N LEU A 345 -9.11 -6.71 -20.67
CA LEU A 345 -10.09 -6.95 -19.61
C LEU A 345 -9.72 -6.20 -18.33
N ARG A 346 -8.43 -6.18 -17.98
CA ARG A 346 -7.95 -5.47 -16.79
C ARG A 346 -8.20 -3.97 -16.86
N ASP A 347 -7.85 -3.33 -17.98
CA ASP A 347 -8.06 -1.90 -18.16
C ASP A 347 -9.56 -1.54 -18.15
N LEU A 348 -10.41 -2.35 -18.80
CA LEU A 348 -11.87 -2.18 -18.77
C LEU A 348 -12.42 -2.28 -17.34
N LEU A 349 -11.99 -3.28 -16.58
CA LEU A 349 -12.43 -3.48 -15.20
C LEU A 349 -11.97 -2.32 -14.31
N SER A 350 -10.73 -1.85 -14.49
CA SER A 350 -10.21 -0.71 -13.74
C SER A 350 -10.99 0.58 -14.02
N LEU A 351 -11.29 0.87 -15.29
CA LEU A 351 -12.10 2.05 -15.63
C LEU A 351 -13.53 1.93 -15.07
N ALA A 352 -14.11 0.73 -15.07
CA ALA A 352 -15.42 0.48 -14.47
C ALA A 352 -15.39 0.69 -12.94
N VAL A 353 -14.32 0.27 -12.24
CA VAL A 353 -14.13 0.52 -10.81
C VAL A 353 -14.02 2.01 -10.53
N VAL A 354 -13.23 2.77 -11.32
CA VAL A 354 -13.15 4.24 -11.19
C VAL A 354 -14.52 4.89 -11.36
N ALA A 355 -15.26 4.54 -12.41
CA ALA A 355 -16.61 5.07 -12.64
C ALA A 355 -17.58 4.70 -11.50
N SER A 356 -17.54 3.46 -11.01
CA SER A 356 -18.43 2.97 -9.97
C SER A 356 -18.11 3.56 -8.59
N SER A 357 -16.87 3.94 -8.33
CA SER A 357 -16.45 4.54 -7.06
C SER A 357 -17.12 5.91 -6.80
N ILE A 358 -17.51 6.62 -7.87
CA ILE A 358 -18.15 7.95 -7.78
C ILE A 358 -19.61 7.84 -7.32
N ILE A 359 -20.26 6.66 -7.50
CA ILE A 359 -21.70 6.48 -7.26
C ILE A 359 -22.01 6.35 -5.75
N SER A 360 -21.08 5.88 -4.94
CA SER A 360 -21.30 5.62 -3.51
C SER A 360 -20.01 5.81 -2.69
N ASP A 361 -20.15 6.37 -1.50
CA ASP A 361 -19.08 6.55 -0.49
C ASP A 361 -18.99 5.39 0.52
N ARG A 362 -19.92 4.42 0.45
CA ARG A 362 -19.94 3.26 1.37
C ARG A 362 -18.78 2.34 1.09
N VAL A 363 -18.00 2.06 2.14
CA VAL A 363 -16.86 1.15 2.12
C VAL A 363 -17.14 0.01 3.09
N GLU A 364 -17.18 -1.22 2.58
CA GLU A 364 -17.25 -2.41 3.41
C GLU A 364 -15.83 -2.91 3.71
N TRP A 365 -15.49 -2.99 5.00
CA TRP A 365 -14.19 -3.50 5.43
C TRP A 365 -14.39 -4.51 6.58
N ARG A 366 -14.04 -5.78 6.32
CA ARG A 366 -14.13 -6.90 7.29
C ARG A 366 -15.50 -6.98 7.97
N GLY A 367 -16.60 -6.86 7.20
CA GLY A 367 -17.98 -6.94 7.69
C GLY A 367 -18.52 -5.67 8.34
N HIS A 368 -17.75 -4.58 8.39
CA HIS A 368 -18.20 -3.26 8.85
C HIS A 368 -18.41 -2.32 7.68
N ILE A 369 -19.51 -1.58 7.69
CA ILE A 369 -19.76 -0.51 6.71
C ILE A 369 -19.16 0.78 7.28
N LEU A 370 -18.15 1.29 6.59
CA LEU A 370 -17.54 2.58 6.84
C LEU A 370 -17.92 3.55 5.73
N HIS A 371 -17.87 4.84 6.00
CA HIS A 371 -18.05 5.86 4.97
C HIS A 371 -16.70 6.50 4.66
N ALA A 372 -16.32 6.49 3.38
CA ALA A 372 -15.19 7.27 2.89
C ALA A 372 -15.61 8.75 2.85
N THR A 373 -15.79 9.35 4.02
CA THR A 373 -16.09 10.78 4.13
C THR A 373 -14.87 11.59 3.70
N ARG A 374 -15.12 12.67 2.96
CA ARG A 374 -14.07 13.62 2.59
C ARG A 374 -13.39 14.10 3.86
N GLU A 375 -12.17 13.63 4.12
CA GLU A 375 -11.43 14.03 5.31
C GLU A 375 -11.26 15.56 5.30
N LYS A 376 -11.61 16.18 6.43
CA LYS A 376 -11.40 17.61 6.65
C LYS A 376 -9.93 17.95 6.42
N SER A 377 -9.66 19.12 5.86
CA SER A 377 -8.32 19.55 5.43
C SER A 377 -7.27 19.38 6.55
N ALA A 378 -6.00 19.14 6.19
CA ALA A 378 -4.89 18.95 7.12
C ALA A 378 -4.76 20.07 8.18
N GLY A 379 -5.29 21.28 7.90
CA GLY A 379 -5.38 22.38 8.86
C GLY A 379 -6.29 22.09 10.05
N GLU A 380 -7.39 21.36 9.84
CA GLU A 380 -8.33 21.03 10.92
C GLU A 380 -7.83 19.87 11.78
N ALA A 381 -7.14 18.88 11.18
CA ALA A 381 -6.49 17.81 11.95
C ALA A 381 -5.31 18.34 12.77
N ALA A 382 -4.48 19.21 12.21
CA ALA A 382 -3.39 19.89 12.93
C ALA A 382 -3.93 20.83 14.04
N SER A 383 -5.06 21.50 13.82
CA SER A 383 -5.75 22.31 14.84
C SER A 383 -6.33 21.48 15.98
N ALA A 384 -6.88 20.29 15.68
CA ALA A 384 -7.40 19.38 16.70
C ALA A 384 -6.29 18.82 17.58
N VAL A 385 -5.15 18.45 17.00
CA VAL A 385 -3.94 18.01 17.75
C VAL A 385 -3.35 19.16 18.56
N ALA A 386 -3.32 20.38 18.03
CA ALA A 386 -2.87 21.56 18.77
C ALA A 386 -3.83 21.96 19.90
N ALA A 387 -5.13 21.71 19.74
CA ALA A 387 -6.13 21.95 20.78
C ALA A 387 -6.07 20.92 21.92
N GLN A 388 -5.78 19.66 21.62
CA GLN A 388 -5.57 18.61 22.64
C GLN A 388 -4.24 18.76 23.39
N GLY A 389 -3.21 19.36 22.79
CA GLY A 389 -1.92 19.65 23.43
C GLY A 389 -1.95 20.81 24.45
N ARG A 390 -3.10 21.48 24.65
CA ARG A 390 -3.31 22.52 25.65
C ARG A 390 -4.11 22.06 26.87
N VAL A 391 -4.09 20.81 27.24
CA VAL A 391 -4.57 20.38 28.56
C VAL A 391 -3.49 20.78 29.57
N THR A 392 -3.68 21.91 30.16
CA THR A 392 -2.93 22.45 31.29
C THR A 392 -2.89 21.42 32.41
N TYR A 393 -1.69 21.03 32.84
CA TYR A 393 -1.49 20.36 34.12
C TYR A 393 -1.93 21.36 35.22
N ALA A 394 -3.12 21.18 35.76
CA ALA A 394 -3.52 21.81 37.00
C ALA A 394 -2.65 21.20 38.11
N THR A 395 -1.68 21.96 38.56
CA THR A 395 -0.92 21.69 39.77
C THR A 395 -1.89 21.56 40.93
N PHE A 396 -2.05 20.39 41.47
CA PHE A 396 -2.60 20.21 42.83
C PHE A 396 -1.55 20.73 43.82
N GLY A 397 -1.66 22.02 44.15
CA GLY A 397 -0.97 22.62 45.29
C GLY A 397 -1.69 22.16 46.56
N GLY A 398 -0.90 21.64 47.49
CA GLY A 398 -1.37 21.17 48.76
C GLY A 398 -2.02 22.29 49.59
N ALA A 399 -2.94 21.90 50.45
CA ALA A 399 -3.30 22.63 51.66
C ALA A 399 -3.28 21.65 52.81
N SER A 400 -2.25 21.83 53.63
CA SER A 400 -2.22 21.39 55.01
C SER A 400 -3.26 22.13 55.82
N GLN A 401 -4.13 21.50 56.49
CA GLN A 401 -4.46 21.66 57.94
C GLN A 401 -5.30 20.49 58.38
#